data_138fec813a8016243da3b3c5545b9254
#
_entry.id   138fec813a8016243da3b3c5545b9254
#
_cell.length_a   1.000
_cell.length_b   1.000
_cell.length_c   1.000
_cell.angle_alpha   90.00
_cell.angle_beta   90.00
_cell.angle_gamma   90.00
#
_symmetry.space_group_name_H-M   'P 1'
#
loop_
_entity.id
_entity.type
_entity.pdbx_description
1 polymer ?
#
loop_
_entity_poly.entity_id
_entity_poly.type
_entity_poly.pdbx_seq_one_letter_code
_entity_poly.pdbx_strand_id
1 'polypeptide(L)'
;MKNRKIRVAITHGDTNGIGYEVILRAFEDPMMLDMCTPIIYGSPKAATFHRKALNIETQFTIIKDAEEARDGRVNLLATFDEEVPIEFGKPTEASDHAAKQAVARAKEDMQKHLYDVLVLGPVVPNPNPNREDKALTIMLSDHVRIGLLTNHLPIKEVAQAISIEKIVEKGKIFFNSLKRDFRINNPRIAVLALNPQLGTEEEQIIAPAIEELEKQNIQAFGPYAAEEFFACNNHEQFDGVLAMYDDQGMLPFNSLAPEFGVKLKAGITAICTTTDHGPSFEIAGQGIADATSLRQAIYTAVDMFRHRKDYDEPLANPLPKLYHEKREDGDKARFAMPRAKDIFK
;
A
#
# COMPACT_ATOMS: atom_id res chain seq x y z
N MET A 1 -27.24 -2.23 -5.75
CA MET A 1 -26.62 -2.33 -4.41
C MET A 1 -26.79 -1.00 -3.73
N LYS A 2 -27.35 -0.95 -2.49
CA LYS A 2 -27.42 0.30 -1.72
C LYS A 2 -26.01 0.85 -1.55
N ASN A 3 -25.87 2.17 -1.70
CA ASN A 3 -24.60 2.90 -1.61
C ASN A 3 -24.08 2.89 -0.15
N ARG A 4 -23.58 1.72 0.35
CA ARG A 4 -22.94 1.66 1.66
C ARG A 4 -21.58 2.37 1.60
N LYS A 5 -21.18 3.00 2.69
CA LYS A 5 -19.84 3.56 2.83
C LYS A 5 -18.77 2.44 2.76
N ILE A 6 -17.56 2.80 2.35
CA ILE A 6 -16.42 1.88 2.34
C ILE A 6 -16.14 1.46 3.78
N ARG A 7 -16.10 0.15 4.05
CA ARG A 7 -15.75 -0.39 5.36
C ARG A 7 -14.24 -0.54 5.48
N VAL A 8 -13.67 0.11 6.49
CA VAL A 8 -12.25 0.10 6.78
C VAL A 8 -12.01 -0.70 8.06
N ALA A 9 -11.41 -1.89 7.92
CA ALA A 9 -10.93 -2.65 9.07
C ALA A 9 -9.62 -2.02 9.58
N ILE A 10 -9.51 -1.81 10.89
CA ILE A 10 -8.34 -1.21 11.52
C ILE A 10 -7.92 -2.09 12.69
N THR A 11 -6.71 -2.67 12.66
CA THR A 11 -6.20 -3.41 13.82
C THR A 11 -5.56 -2.45 14.82
N HIS A 12 -5.68 -2.75 16.10
CA HIS A 12 -5.22 -1.81 17.15
C HIS A 12 -3.70 -1.68 17.29
N GLY A 13 -2.91 -2.60 16.67
CA GLY A 13 -1.47 -2.62 16.87
C GLY A 13 -1.05 -3.21 18.22
N ASP A 14 0.05 -2.71 18.80
CA ASP A 14 0.45 -3.10 20.16
C ASP A 14 -0.37 -2.33 21.19
N THR A 15 -0.98 -3.03 22.18
CA THR A 15 -1.82 -2.42 23.22
C THR A 15 -1.05 -1.51 24.17
N ASN A 16 0.26 -1.68 24.29
CA ASN A 16 1.15 -0.89 25.14
C ASN A 16 1.81 0.29 24.43
N GLY A 17 1.62 0.37 23.09
CA GLY A 17 2.08 1.45 22.24
C GLY A 17 1.01 2.52 22.00
N ILE A 18 1.21 3.33 20.96
CA ILE A 18 0.32 4.45 20.60
C ILE A 18 -0.90 4.01 19.77
N GLY A 19 -1.05 2.71 19.42
CA GLY A 19 -2.03 2.25 18.45
C GLY A 19 -3.47 2.72 18.74
N TYR A 20 -4.00 2.47 19.93
CA TYR A 20 -5.34 2.94 20.31
C TYR A 20 -5.44 4.47 20.36
N GLU A 21 -4.38 5.16 20.81
CA GLU A 21 -4.35 6.62 20.86
C GLU A 21 -4.55 7.21 19.46
N VAL A 22 -3.71 6.81 18.50
CA VAL A 22 -3.79 7.37 17.13
C VAL A 22 -5.10 7.00 16.44
N ILE A 23 -5.65 5.78 16.69
CA ILE A 23 -6.93 5.37 16.14
C ILE A 23 -8.07 6.24 16.68
N LEU A 24 -8.17 6.39 17.99
CA LEU A 24 -9.25 7.17 18.60
C LEU A 24 -9.14 8.66 18.22
N ARG A 25 -7.92 9.23 18.22
CA ARG A 25 -7.69 10.61 17.77
C ARG A 25 -7.98 10.83 16.28
N ALA A 26 -7.74 9.84 15.44
CA ALA A 26 -8.07 9.96 14.02
C ALA A 26 -9.56 10.22 13.79
N PHE A 27 -10.41 9.62 14.62
CA PHE A 27 -11.87 9.73 14.52
C PHE A 27 -12.49 10.80 15.46
N GLU A 28 -11.68 11.67 16.09
CA GLU A 28 -12.16 12.92 16.69
C GLU A 28 -12.68 13.88 15.62
N ASP A 29 -12.15 13.79 14.39
CA ASP A 29 -12.69 14.50 13.24
C ASP A 29 -13.92 13.77 12.67
N PRO A 30 -15.12 14.36 12.74
CA PRO A 30 -16.34 13.75 12.21
C PRO A 30 -16.30 13.50 10.70
N MET A 31 -15.49 14.24 9.93
CA MET A 31 -15.36 14.07 8.47
C MET A 31 -14.80 12.69 8.12
N MET A 32 -14.02 12.08 8.99
CA MET A 32 -13.56 10.70 8.80
C MET A 32 -14.72 9.70 8.69
N LEU A 33 -15.79 9.91 9.46
CA LEU A 33 -16.99 9.07 9.43
C LEU A 33 -17.88 9.33 8.21
N ASP A 34 -17.72 10.48 7.54
CA ASP A 34 -18.40 10.74 6.27
C ASP A 34 -17.76 9.98 5.11
N MET A 35 -16.46 9.78 5.17
CA MET A 35 -15.69 9.11 4.13
C MET A 35 -15.81 7.58 4.20
N CYS A 36 -15.79 6.99 5.39
CA CYS A 36 -15.75 5.54 5.59
C CYS A 36 -16.51 5.09 6.83
N THR A 37 -16.68 3.77 6.94
CA THR A 37 -17.19 3.10 8.14
C THR A 37 -16.05 2.32 8.79
N PRO A 38 -15.44 2.85 9.88
CA PRO A 38 -14.35 2.16 10.55
C PRO A 38 -14.85 0.98 11.38
N ILE A 39 -14.09 -0.11 11.35
CA ILE A 39 -14.25 -1.29 12.19
C ILE A 39 -12.92 -1.56 12.89
N ILE A 40 -12.81 -1.18 14.14
CA ILE A 40 -11.60 -1.40 14.94
C ILE A 40 -11.62 -2.83 15.47
N TYR A 41 -10.62 -3.61 15.12
CA TYR A 41 -10.40 -4.97 15.61
C TYR A 41 -9.54 -4.91 16.88
N GLY A 42 -10.15 -5.20 18.04
CA GLY A 42 -9.42 -5.07 19.30
C GLY A 42 -10.25 -5.39 20.54
N SER A 43 -9.81 -4.87 21.69
CA SER A 43 -10.46 -5.06 22.97
C SER A 43 -11.21 -3.81 23.40
N PRO A 44 -12.51 -3.90 23.71
CA PRO A 44 -13.29 -2.80 24.29
C PRO A 44 -12.73 -2.30 25.62
N LYS A 45 -12.18 -3.20 26.44
CA LYS A 45 -11.55 -2.84 27.73
C LYS A 45 -10.30 -2.00 27.50
N ALA A 46 -9.39 -2.47 26.60
CA ALA A 46 -8.17 -1.77 26.26
C ALA A 46 -8.47 -0.38 25.64
N ALA A 47 -9.39 -0.31 24.67
CA ALA A 47 -9.81 0.95 24.06
C ALA A 47 -10.40 1.93 25.08
N THR A 48 -11.22 1.41 26.01
CA THR A 48 -11.79 2.24 27.09
C THR A 48 -10.72 2.75 28.05
N PHE A 49 -9.73 1.92 28.37
CA PHE A 49 -8.61 2.30 29.21
C PHE A 49 -7.81 3.44 28.55
N HIS A 50 -7.36 3.27 27.30
CA HIS A 50 -6.63 4.30 26.55
C HIS A 50 -7.43 5.60 26.46
N ARG A 51 -8.72 5.51 26.09
CA ARG A 51 -9.59 6.68 25.99
C ARG A 51 -9.66 7.48 27.28
N LYS A 52 -9.82 6.79 28.42
CA LYS A 52 -9.89 7.45 29.73
C LYS A 52 -8.54 8.00 30.20
N ALA A 53 -7.47 7.20 30.04
CA ALA A 53 -6.13 7.59 30.48
C ALA A 53 -5.61 8.81 29.71
N LEU A 54 -5.98 8.95 28.42
CA LEU A 54 -5.50 10.00 27.53
C LEU A 54 -6.53 11.11 27.30
N ASN A 55 -7.68 11.05 28.01
CA ASN A 55 -8.76 12.04 27.92
C ASN A 55 -9.23 12.30 26.47
N ILE A 56 -9.44 11.21 25.69
CA ILE A 56 -9.91 11.27 24.32
C ILE A 56 -11.44 11.21 24.28
N GLU A 57 -12.07 12.08 23.48
CA GLU A 57 -13.54 12.22 23.45
C GLU A 57 -14.24 11.20 22.54
N THR A 58 -13.53 10.60 21.58
CA THR A 58 -14.09 9.68 20.60
C THR A 58 -14.89 8.56 21.24
N GLN A 59 -16.16 8.44 20.84
CA GLN A 59 -17.05 7.39 21.27
C GLN A 59 -17.03 6.24 20.26
N PHE A 60 -17.15 4.99 20.73
CA PHE A 60 -17.27 3.83 19.88
C PHE A 60 -18.42 2.93 20.29
N THR A 61 -18.96 2.21 19.32
CA THR A 61 -20.02 1.22 19.50
C THR A 61 -19.39 -0.18 19.47
N ILE A 62 -19.60 -0.97 20.51
CA ILE A 62 -19.11 -2.35 20.59
C ILE A 62 -20.01 -3.22 19.71
N ILE A 63 -19.39 -4.00 18.83
CA ILE A 63 -20.06 -4.99 17.96
C ILE A 63 -19.42 -6.37 18.17
N LYS A 64 -20.18 -7.42 17.88
CA LYS A 64 -19.72 -8.81 17.99
C LYS A 64 -19.27 -9.38 16.65
N ASP A 65 -19.81 -8.83 15.57
CA ASP A 65 -19.49 -9.23 14.21
C ASP A 65 -19.31 -8.00 13.31
N ALA A 66 -18.45 -8.11 12.30
CA ALA A 66 -18.19 -7.04 11.35
C ALA A 66 -19.44 -6.68 10.50
N GLU A 67 -20.40 -7.60 10.36
CA GLU A 67 -21.68 -7.34 9.69
C GLU A 67 -22.53 -6.29 10.41
N GLU A 68 -22.41 -6.22 11.75
CA GLU A 68 -23.16 -5.28 12.60
C GLU A 68 -22.66 -3.84 12.49
N ALA A 69 -21.57 -3.58 11.75
CA ALA A 69 -20.98 -2.27 11.61
C ALA A 69 -21.96 -1.25 11.03
N ARG A 70 -22.08 -0.10 11.69
CA ARG A 70 -23.02 0.98 11.36
C ARG A 70 -22.26 2.19 10.81
N ASP A 71 -22.78 2.73 9.71
CA ASP A 71 -22.27 3.97 9.13
C ASP A 71 -22.42 5.16 10.10
N GLY A 72 -21.50 6.11 10.04
CA GLY A 72 -21.49 7.29 10.88
C GLY A 72 -21.09 7.03 12.34
N ARG A 73 -20.53 5.88 12.64
CA ARG A 73 -20.06 5.49 13.98
C ARG A 73 -18.70 4.80 13.90
N VAL A 74 -17.90 4.98 14.93
CA VAL A 74 -16.71 4.17 15.17
C VAL A 74 -17.20 2.83 15.74
N ASN A 75 -17.00 1.75 15.01
CA ASN A 75 -17.37 0.40 15.43
C ASN A 75 -16.13 -0.29 16.01
N LEU A 76 -16.27 -0.92 17.16
CA LEU A 76 -15.20 -1.68 17.79
C LEU A 76 -15.64 -3.13 17.95
N LEU A 77 -14.97 -4.02 17.22
CA LEU A 77 -15.20 -5.45 17.22
C LEU A 77 -14.30 -6.10 18.27
N ALA A 78 -14.92 -6.76 19.26
CA ALA A 78 -14.19 -7.52 20.26
C ALA A 78 -13.55 -8.76 19.62
N THR A 79 -12.22 -8.77 19.55
CA THR A 79 -11.45 -9.87 18.93
C THR A 79 -10.98 -10.92 19.93
N PHE A 80 -10.99 -10.60 21.22
CA PHE A 80 -10.65 -11.48 22.32
C PHE A 80 -11.33 -11.03 23.61
N ASP A 81 -11.63 -11.98 24.48
CA ASP A 81 -12.34 -11.76 25.76
C ASP A 81 -11.37 -11.57 26.92
N GLU A 82 -10.12 -11.99 26.75
CA GLU A 82 -9.10 -11.94 27.80
C GLU A 82 -8.74 -10.49 28.16
N GLU A 83 -8.46 -10.28 29.43
CA GLU A 83 -8.00 -8.99 29.93
C GLU A 83 -6.49 -8.88 29.70
N VAL A 84 -6.08 -7.97 28.81
CA VAL A 84 -4.67 -7.70 28.53
C VAL A 84 -4.20 -6.58 29.46
N PRO A 85 -3.22 -6.83 30.33
CA PRO A 85 -2.62 -5.79 31.15
C PRO A 85 -1.99 -4.73 30.23
N ILE A 86 -2.27 -3.47 30.49
CA ILE A 86 -1.70 -2.35 29.72
C ILE A 86 -0.59 -1.71 30.54
N GLU A 87 0.63 -1.79 29.99
CA GLU A 87 1.83 -1.16 30.51
C GLU A 87 2.41 -0.24 29.44
N PHE A 88 1.99 1.02 29.43
CA PHE A 88 2.47 1.98 28.44
C PHE A 88 4.00 1.97 28.30
N GLY A 89 4.47 1.94 27.06
CA GLY A 89 5.88 2.05 26.73
C GLY A 89 6.69 0.76 26.88
N LYS A 90 6.05 -0.39 27.21
CA LYS A 90 6.74 -1.66 27.41
C LYS A 90 6.17 -2.75 26.49
N PRO A 91 6.96 -3.28 25.55
CA PRO A 91 6.53 -4.45 24.79
C PRO A 91 6.39 -5.66 25.73
N THR A 92 5.27 -6.36 25.64
CA THR A 92 5.00 -7.59 26.43
C THR A 92 4.51 -8.70 25.52
N GLU A 93 4.69 -9.96 25.94
CA GLU A 93 4.14 -11.10 25.19
C GLU A 93 2.61 -11.05 25.09
N ALA A 94 1.93 -10.54 26.13
CA ALA A 94 0.49 -10.39 26.12
C ALA A 94 0.02 -9.34 25.10
N SER A 95 0.71 -8.20 24.98
CA SER A 95 0.39 -7.17 24.00
C SER A 95 0.65 -7.64 22.55
N ASP A 96 1.74 -8.36 22.32
CA ASP A 96 2.06 -8.95 21.01
C ASP A 96 1.04 -10.04 20.64
N HIS A 97 0.64 -10.89 21.59
CA HIS A 97 -0.40 -11.90 21.36
C HIS A 97 -1.74 -11.26 20.98
N ALA A 98 -2.17 -10.23 21.70
CA ALA A 98 -3.39 -9.48 21.40
C ALA A 98 -3.36 -8.85 19.99
N ALA A 99 -2.23 -8.25 19.61
CA ALA A 99 -2.04 -7.70 18.28
C ALA A 99 -2.17 -8.78 17.18
N LYS A 100 -1.55 -9.95 17.40
CA LYS A 100 -1.65 -11.10 16.47
C LYS A 100 -3.08 -11.64 16.36
N GLN A 101 -3.83 -11.74 17.48
CA GLN A 101 -5.23 -12.15 17.46
C GLN A 101 -6.11 -11.18 16.66
N ALA A 102 -5.92 -9.87 16.83
CA ALA A 102 -6.66 -8.86 16.06
C ALA A 102 -6.38 -8.98 14.55
N VAL A 103 -5.12 -9.17 14.16
CA VAL A 103 -4.74 -9.38 12.75
C VAL A 103 -5.30 -10.70 12.20
N ALA A 104 -5.28 -11.78 12.98
CA ALA A 104 -5.82 -13.08 12.57
C ALA A 104 -7.33 -12.97 12.29
N ARG A 105 -8.10 -12.38 13.22
CA ARG A 105 -9.54 -12.15 13.03
C ARG A 105 -9.83 -11.25 11.84
N ALA A 106 -9.07 -10.18 11.65
CA ALA A 106 -9.23 -9.32 10.49
C ALA A 106 -8.99 -10.08 9.18
N LYS A 107 -7.99 -10.98 9.12
CA LYS A 107 -7.75 -11.83 7.94
C LYS A 107 -8.88 -12.81 7.67
N GLU A 108 -9.49 -13.40 8.69
CA GLU A 108 -10.65 -14.27 8.53
C GLU A 108 -11.85 -13.51 7.95
N ASP A 109 -12.14 -12.33 8.48
CA ASP A 109 -13.24 -11.50 8.03
C ASP A 109 -13.00 -10.93 6.62
N MET A 110 -11.72 -10.73 6.22
CA MET A 110 -11.34 -10.39 4.85
C MET A 110 -11.72 -11.50 3.87
N GLN A 111 -11.47 -12.76 4.22
CA GLN A 111 -11.83 -13.90 3.37
C GLN A 111 -13.36 -14.01 3.18
N LYS A 112 -14.13 -13.52 4.14
CA LYS A 112 -15.59 -13.45 4.10
C LYS A 112 -16.11 -12.16 3.44
N HIS A 113 -15.24 -11.27 2.97
CA HIS A 113 -15.59 -9.97 2.37
C HIS A 113 -16.47 -9.07 3.27
N LEU A 114 -16.22 -9.08 4.59
CA LEU A 114 -17.00 -8.30 5.55
C LEU A 114 -16.59 -6.82 5.59
N TYR A 115 -15.41 -6.51 5.08
CA TYR A 115 -14.91 -5.15 4.88
C TYR A 115 -14.21 -5.01 3.52
N ASP A 116 -13.87 -3.78 3.13
CA ASP A 116 -13.34 -3.47 1.82
C ASP A 116 -11.81 -3.29 1.82
N VAL A 117 -11.26 -2.68 2.87
CA VAL A 117 -9.83 -2.37 3.02
C VAL A 117 -9.35 -2.62 4.45
N LEU A 118 -8.07 -2.92 4.60
CA LEU A 118 -7.41 -3.18 5.88
C LEU A 118 -6.32 -2.13 6.14
N VAL A 119 -6.37 -1.53 7.32
CA VAL A 119 -5.31 -0.67 7.85
C VAL A 119 -4.73 -1.35 9.09
N LEU A 120 -3.45 -1.68 9.03
CA LEU A 120 -2.77 -2.30 10.17
C LEU A 120 -2.29 -1.21 11.12
N GLY A 121 -2.64 -1.34 12.39
CA GLY A 121 -2.09 -0.52 13.45
C GLY A 121 -0.59 -0.77 13.65
N PRO A 122 0.11 0.14 14.34
CA PRO A 122 1.55 0.05 14.54
C PRO A 122 1.91 -1.14 15.46
N VAL A 123 2.74 -2.03 14.92
CA VAL A 123 3.26 -3.23 15.63
C VAL A 123 4.77 -3.25 15.55
N VAL A 124 5.40 -3.98 16.47
CA VAL A 124 6.83 -4.29 16.37
C VAL A 124 7.06 -5.10 15.10
N PRO A 125 8.01 -4.71 14.23
CA PRO A 125 8.35 -5.50 13.06
C PRO A 125 8.78 -6.92 13.46
N ASN A 126 8.33 -7.92 12.70
CA ASN A 126 8.77 -9.29 12.93
C ASN A 126 10.30 -9.39 12.68
N PRO A 127 11.11 -9.80 13.66
CA PRO A 127 12.55 -9.93 13.50
C PRO A 127 12.94 -11.03 12.48
N ASN A 128 12.03 -11.95 12.19
CA ASN A 128 12.21 -13.00 11.18
C ASN A 128 11.14 -12.84 10.09
N PRO A 129 11.29 -11.86 9.19
CA PRO A 129 10.35 -11.71 8.09
C PRO A 129 10.37 -12.96 7.22
N ASN A 130 9.19 -13.37 6.76
CA ASN A 130 9.12 -14.49 5.83
C ASN A 130 9.88 -14.12 4.54
N ARG A 131 11.00 -14.80 4.26
CA ARG A 131 11.84 -14.54 3.08
C ARG A 131 11.11 -14.79 1.74
N GLU A 132 10.00 -15.51 1.79
CA GLU A 132 9.13 -15.82 0.65
C GLU A 132 7.93 -14.87 0.53
N ASP A 133 7.96 -13.71 1.21
CA ASP A 133 6.85 -12.73 1.07
C ASP A 133 6.73 -12.29 -0.40
N LYS A 134 5.69 -12.79 -1.07
CA LYS A 134 5.39 -12.45 -2.47
C LYS A 134 4.95 -11.00 -2.63
N ALA A 135 4.47 -10.37 -1.57
CA ALA A 135 4.07 -8.97 -1.60
C ALA A 135 5.28 -8.04 -1.74
N LEU A 136 5.08 -6.90 -2.40
CA LEU A 136 6.02 -5.80 -2.44
C LEU A 136 5.61 -4.76 -1.40
N THR A 137 6.53 -4.36 -0.53
CA THR A 137 6.30 -3.19 0.32
C THR A 137 6.59 -1.93 -0.48
N ILE A 138 5.63 -1.03 -0.54
CA ILE A 138 5.78 0.29 -1.18
C ILE A 138 5.60 1.35 -0.10
N MET A 139 6.59 2.22 0.01
CA MET A 139 6.52 3.44 0.81
C MET A 139 5.89 4.54 -0.02
N LEU A 140 4.91 5.23 0.52
CA LEU A 140 4.08 6.19 -0.19
C LEU A 140 4.07 7.53 0.52
N SER A 141 4.28 8.60 -0.24
CA SER A 141 3.98 9.98 0.13
C SER A 141 3.42 10.71 -1.09
N ASP A 142 3.08 11.97 -0.92
CA ASP A 142 2.64 12.82 -2.03
C ASP A 142 3.76 13.06 -3.06
N HIS A 143 5.02 12.94 -2.63
CA HIS A 143 6.20 13.27 -3.44
C HIS A 143 6.85 12.06 -4.10
N VAL A 144 6.83 10.90 -3.44
CA VAL A 144 7.58 9.74 -3.91
C VAL A 144 6.92 8.42 -3.54
N ARG A 145 7.12 7.41 -4.40
CA ARG A 145 6.73 6.02 -4.17
C ARG A 145 7.96 5.14 -4.31
N ILE A 146 8.34 4.46 -3.23
CA ILE A 146 9.53 3.61 -3.19
C ILE A 146 9.14 2.18 -2.88
N GLY A 147 9.35 1.27 -3.83
CA GLY A 147 9.22 -0.17 -3.64
C GLY A 147 10.51 -0.76 -3.07
N LEU A 148 10.41 -1.63 -2.08
CA LEU A 148 11.55 -2.29 -1.45
C LEU A 148 11.64 -3.74 -1.94
N LEU A 149 12.71 -4.08 -2.67
CA LEU A 149 12.93 -5.44 -3.19
C LEU A 149 13.16 -6.44 -2.06
N THR A 150 13.93 -6.04 -1.05
CA THR A 150 14.15 -6.81 0.18
C THR A 150 13.77 -5.97 1.40
N ASN A 151 13.23 -6.61 2.44
CA ASN A 151 12.80 -5.95 3.69
C ASN A 151 13.48 -6.62 4.87
N HIS A 152 14.01 -5.81 5.79
CA HIS A 152 14.53 -6.25 7.10
C HIS A 152 15.55 -7.39 7.04
N LEU A 153 16.34 -7.46 5.95
CA LEU A 153 17.44 -8.41 5.84
C LEU A 153 18.73 -7.81 6.40
N PRO A 154 19.54 -8.60 7.09
CA PRO A 154 20.91 -8.20 7.40
C PRO A 154 21.67 -7.85 6.12
N ILE A 155 22.43 -6.76 6.13
CA ILE A 155 23.10 -6.23 4.92
C ILE A 155 23.97 -7.28 4.22
N LYS A 156 24.60 -8.18 4.99
CA LYS A 156 25.41 -9.30 4.46
C LYS A 156 24.63 -10.31 3.61
N GLU A 157 23.29 -10.33 3.77
CA GLU A 157 22.40 -11.28 3.09
C GLU A 157 21.70 -10.63 1.89
N VAL A 158 21.76 -9.31 1.77
CA VAL A 158 21.05 -8.57 0.72
C VAL A 158 21.51 -8.97 -0.67
N ALA A 159 22.81 -8.98 -0.95
CA ALA A 159 23.35 -9.35 -2.27
C ALA A 159 22.92 -10.75 -2.70
N GLN A 160 22.88 -11.72 -1.76
CA GLN A 160 22.45 -13.09 -2.04
C GLN A 160 20.94 -13.20 -2.25
N ALA A 161 20.17 -12.26 -1.74
CA ALA A 161 18.70 -12.24 -1.86
C ALA A 161 18.22 -11.58 -3.15
N ILE A 162 19.11 -11.02 -3.97
CA ILE A 162 18.78 -10.34 -5.23
C ILE A 162 19.00 -11.31 -6.39
N SER A 163 18.00 -11.46 -7.24
CA SER A 163 18.09 -12.24 -8.48
C SER A 163 17.28 -11.58 -9.59
N ILE A 164 17.54 -11.95 -10.84
CA ILE A 164 16.80 -11.47 -12.01
C ILE A 164 15.30 -11.75 -11.82
N GLU A 165 14.94 -12.98 -11.45
CA GLU A 165 13.55 -13.42 -11.29
C GLU A 165 12.83 -12.58 -10.24
N LYS A 166 13.50 -12.30 -9.11
CA LYS A 166 12.92 -11.53 -8.02
C LYS A 166 12.71 -10.06 -8.41
N ILE A 167 13.67 -9.44 -9.09
CA ILE A 167 13.54 -8.07 -9.59
C ILE A 167 12.39 -7.99 -10.59
N VAL A 168 12.31 -8.94 -11.52
CA VAL A 168 11.23 -9.01 -12.52
C VAL A 168 9.87 -9.22 -11.86
N GLU A 169 9.75 -10.15 -10.90
CA GLU A 169 8.50 -10.39 -10.18
C GLU A 169 8.04 -9.14 -9.42
N LYS A 170 8.93 -8.54 -8.62
CA LYS A 170 8.61 -7.35 -7.83
C LYS A 170 8.39 -6.12 -8.71
N GLY A 171 9.14 -5.96 -9.79
CA GLY A 171 8.93 -4.91 -10.80
C GLY A 171 7.54 -4.98 -11.43
N LYS A 172 7.06 -6.18 -11.79
CA LYS A 172 5.69 -6.40 -12.28
C LYS A 172 4.63 -6.04 -11.25
N ILE A 173 4.83 -6.45 -10.00
CA ILE A 173 3.92 -6.10 -8.90
C ILE A 173 3.86 -4.58 -8.76
N PHE A 174 5.02 -3.92 -8.77
CA PHE A 174 5.10 -2.46 -8.66
C PHE A 174 4.38 -1.76 -9.82
N PHE A 175 4.69 -2.15 -11.05
CA PHE A 175 4.06 -1.61 -12.25
C PHE A 175 2.53 -1.76 -12.22
N ASN A 176 2.04 -2.95 -11.86
CA ASN A 176 0.62 -3.21 -11.78
C ASN A 176 -0.06 -2.39 -10.66
N SER A 177 0.61 -2.20 -9.53
CA SER A 177 0.11 -1.34 -8.45
C SER A 177 0.06 0.12 -8.90
N LEU A 178 1.12 0.65 -9.55
CA LEU A 178 1.12 2.01 -10.10
C LEU A 178 -0.04 2.24 -11.08
N LYS A 179 -0.36 1.26 -11.92
CA LYS A 179 -1.49 1.33 -12.86
C LYS A 179 -2.85 1.25 -12.19
N ARG A 180 -3.04 0.23 -11.35
CA ARG A 180 -4.36 -0.13 -10.82
C ARG A 180 -4.71 0.65 -9.56
N ASP A 181 -3.72 0.80 -8.64
CA ASP A 181 -3.94 1.41 -7.35
C ASP A 181 -3.77 2.92 -7.40
N PHE A 182 -2.90 3.45 -8.29
CA PHE A 182 -2.62 4.87 -8.45
C PHE A 182 -3.12 5.47 -9.76
N ARG A 183 -3.70 4.66 -10.66
CA ARG A 183 -4.27 5.10 -11.96
C ARG A 183 -3.24 5.76 -12.89
N ILE A 184 -1.99 5.37 -12.83
CA ILE A 184 -0.93 5.85 -13.72
C ILE A 184 -0.90 4.95 -14.97
N ASN A 185 -1.26 5.48 -16.12
CA ASN A 185 -1.46 4.66 -17.33
C ASN A 185 -0.17 3.98 -17.84
N ASN A 186 0.93 4.73 -17.90
CA ASN A 186 2.23 4.24 -18.38
C ASN A 186 3.32 4.57 -17.36
N PRO A 187 3.34 3.88 -16.21
CA PRO A 187 4.26 4.23 -15.14
C PRO A 187 5.71 3.98 -15.54
N ARG A 188 6.57 4.94 -15.17
CA ARG A 188 8.02 4.88 -15.32
C ARG A 188 8.64 4.50 -13.99
N ILE A 189 9.40 3.42 -13.97
CA ILE A 189 10.03 2.89 -12.75
C ILE A 189 11.55 3.09 -12.86
N ALA A 190 12.13 3.81 -11.90
CA ALA A 190 13.56 3.83 -11.70
C ALA A 190 13.98 2.61 -10.88
N VAL A 191 15.01 1.89 -11.33
CA VAL A 191 15.59 0.77 -10.61
C VAL A 191 16.96 1.21 -10.09
N LEU A 192 17.15 1.15 -8.77
CA LEU A 192 18.41 1.54 -8.16
C LEU A 192 19.46 0.44 -8.31
N ALA A 193 20.73 0.84 -8.35
CA ALA A 193 21.85 -0.07 -8.24
C ALA A 193 21.93 -0.64 -6.81
N LEU A 194 22.54 -1.81 -6.65
CA LEU A 194 22.84 -2.35 -5.32
C LEU A 194 24.02 -1.59 -4.69
N ASN A 195 25.04 -1.35 -5.53
CA ASN A 195 26.30 -0.77 -5.11
C ASN A 195 26.37 0.75 -5.41
N PRO A 196 27.14 1.54 -4.65
CA PRO A 196 27.34 2.95 -4.93
C PRO A 196 28.12 3.20 -6.23
N GLN A 197 28.92 2.24 -6.65
CA GLN A 197 29.54 2.19 -7.98
C GLN A 197 29.06 0.95 -8.69
N LEU A 198 28.67 1.11 -9.95
CA LEU A 198 28.18 0.00 -10.76
C LEU A 198 29.25 -1.08 -10.92
N GLY A 199 28.88 -2.32 -10.67
CA GLY A 199 29.79 -3.47 -10.66
C GLY A 199 29.11 -4.73 -11.17
N THR A 200 29.54 -5.87 -10.64
CA THR A 200 29.15 -7.18 -11.13
C THR A 200 27.66 -7.46 -10.95
N GLU A 201 27.07 -7.08 -9.82
CA GLU A 201 25.64 -7.28 -9.55
C GLU A 201 24.76 -6.46 -10.50
N GLU A 202 25.20 -5.25 -10.83
CA GLU A 202 24.50 -4.39 -11.77
C GLU A 202 24.56 -4.96 -13.18
N GLU A 203 25.73 -5.41 -13.63
CA GLU A 203 25.93 -5.95 -14.99
C GLU A 203 25.27 -7.33 -15.19
N GLN A 204 25.35 -8.19 -14.18
CA GLN A 204 24.92 -9.60 -14.32
C GLN A 204 23.50 -9.87 -13.84
N ILE A 205 22.92 -9.01 -12.98
CA ILE A 205 21.61 -9.24 -12.38
C ILE A 205 20.65 -8.08 -12.66
N ILE A 206 21.01 -6.83 -12.32
CA ILE A 206 20.04 -5.73 -12.35
C ILE A 206 19.77 -5.27 -13.78
N ALA A 207 20.80 -5.05 -14.60
CA ALA A 207 20.59 -4.64 -15.99
C ALA A 207 19.85 -5.70 -16.81
N PRO A 208 20.19 -7.01 -16.75
CA PRO A 208 19.39 -8.06 -17.41
C PRO A 208 17.92 -8.12 -16.91
N ALA A 209 17.66 -7.85 -15.62
CA ALA A 209 16.31 -7.81 -15.10
C ALA A 209 15.51 -6.63 -15.66
N ILE A 210 16.15 -5.47 -15.83
CA ILE A 210 15.53 -4.29 -16.47
C ILE A 210 15.19 -4.62 -17.94
N GLU A 211 16.11 -5.20 -18.69
CA GLU A 211 15.85 -5.63 -20.08
C GLU A 211 14.67 -6.61 -20.17
N GLU A 212 14.56 -7.53 -19.21
CA GLU A 212 13.45 -8.48 -19.16
C GLU A 212 12.12 -7.80 -18.84
N LEU A 213 12.10 -6.75 -17.99
CA LEU A 213 10.93 -5.91 -17.75
C LEU A 213 10.51 -5.13 -19.00
N GLU A 214 11.48 -4.55 -19.73
CA GLU A 214 11.23 -3.83 -20.99
C GLU A 214 10.63 -4.73 -22.08
N LYS A 215 11.12 -5.97 -22.23
CA LYS A 215 10.53 -6.97 -23.16
C LYS A 215 9.05 -7.24 -22.83
N GLN A 216 8.65 -7.03 -21.60
CA GLN A 216 7.25 -7.19 -21.14
C GLN A 216 6.46 -5.88 -21.16
N ASN A 217 6.95 -4.85 -21.86
CA ASN A 217 6.36 -3.52 -21.98
C ASN A 217 6.23 -2.80 -20.63
N ILE A 218 7.14 -3.03 -19.71
CA ILE A 218 7.25 -2.31 -18.45
C ILE A 218 8.37 -1.28 -18.58
N GLN A 219 8.07 -0.01 -18.42
CA GLN A 219 9.04 1.07 -18.50
C GLN A 219 9.90 1.10 -17.24
N ALA A 220 10.99 0.35 -17.24
CA ALA A 220 11.98 0.28 -16.18
C ALA A 220 13.31 0.86 -16.68
N PHE A 221 13.95 1.70 -15.87
CA PHE A 221 15.16 2.44 -16.23
C PHE A 221 16.22 2.32 -15.13
N GLY A 222 17.47 2.26 -15.49
CA GLY A 222 18.60 2.14 -14.57
C GLY A 222 19.65 1.13 -15.07
N PRO A 223 20.46 0.54 -14.18
CA PRO A 223 20.52 0.81 -12.72
C PRO A 223 21.11 2.18 -12.39
N TYR A 224 20.52 2.87 -11.40
CA TYR A 224 20.98 4.18 -10.94
C TYR A 224 21.67 4.09 -9.58
N ALA A 225 22.84 4.70 -9.42
CA ALA A 225 23.47 4.87 -8.11
C ALA A 225 22.57 5.73 -7.21
N ALA A 226 22.20 5.23 -6.02
CA ALA A 226 21.17 5.85 -5.19
C ALA A 226 21.54 7.28 -4.73
N GLU A 227 22.81 7.51 -4.38
CA GLU A 227 23.27 8.83 -3.95
C GLU A 227 23.04 9.88 -5.03
N GLU A 228 23.58 9.69 -6.21
CA GLU A 228 23.47 10.62 -7.34
C GLU A 228 22.00 10.78 -7.77
N PHE A 229 21.25 9.69 -7.79
CA PHE A 229 19.84 9.67 -8.19
C PHE A 229 18.99 10.61 -7.32
N PHE A 230 19.12 10.53 -6.00
CA PHE A 230 18.35 11.38 -5.09
C PHE A 230 18.97 12.78 -4.94
N ALA A 231 20.31 12.92 -4.94
CA ALA A 231 20.96 14.22 -4.85
C ALA A 231 20.61 15.14 -6.03
N CYS A 232 20.41 14.57 -7.22
CA CYS A 232 20.01 15.32 -8.42
C CYS A 232 18.47 15.43 -8.59
N ASN A 233 17.67 15.03 -7.60
CA ASN A 233 16.20 14.99 -7.67
C ASN A 233 15.65 14.20 -8.87
N ASN A 234 16.40 13.22 -9.38
CA ASN A 234 15.97 12.42 -10.52
C ASN A 234 14.68 11.62 -10.24
N HIS A 235 14.35 11.38 -8.97
CA HIS A 235 13.12 10.72 -8.56
C HIS A 235 11.85 11.41 -9.05
N GLU A 236 11.87 12.73 -9.26
CA GLU A 236 10.74 13.51 -9.79
C GLU A 236 10.36 13.14 -11.24
N GLN A 237 11.30 12.51 -11.97
CA GLN A 237 11.07 12.09 -13.36
C GLN A 237 10.39 10.71 -13.46
N PHE A 238 10.15 10.03 -12.33
CA PHE A 238 9.63 8.68 -12.27
C PHE A 238 8.37 8.60 -11.40
N ASP A 239 7.51 7.66 -11.72
CA ASP A 239 6.28 7.40 -10.96
C ASP A 239 6.54 6.51 -9.74
N GLY A 240 7.66 5.79 -9.77
CA GLY A 240 8.11 4.95 -8.67
C GLY A 240 9.58 4.58 -8.76
N VAL A 241 10.18 4.31 -7.62
CA VAL A 241 11.58 3.92 -7.47
C VAL A 241 11.66 2.54 -6.84
N LEU A 242 12.33 1.58 -7.46
CA LEU A 242 12.58 0.26 -6.91
C LEU A 242 13.96 0.23 -6.26
N ALA A 243 13.98 0.22 -4.93
CA ALA A 243 15.19 0.12 -4.13
C ALA A 243 15.52 -1.34 -3.83
N MET A 244 16.80 -1.68 -3.76
CA MET A 244 17.26 -3.06 -3.54
C MET A 244 17.11 -3.51 -2.08
N TYR A 245 17.19 -2.59 -1.13
CA TYR A 245 17.10 -2.89 0.31
C TYR A 245 16.57 -1.71 1.13
N ASP A 246 16.25 -1.99 2.40
CA ASP A 246 15.55 -1.05 3.29
C ASP A 246 16.20 0.33 3.36
N ASP A 247 17.44 0.45 3.84
CA ASP A 247 18.07 1.75 4.08
C ASP A 247 18.20 2.57 2.79
N GLN A 248 18.43 1.91 1.66
CA GLN A 248 18.51 2.57 0.35
C GLN A 248 17.21 3.27 -0.04
N GLY A 249 16.08 2.73 0.37
CA GLY A 249 14.77 3.32 0.11
C GLY A 249 14.25 4.19 1.25
N MET A 250 14.43 3.74 2.50
CA MET A 250 13.84 4.39 3.67
C MET A 250 14.52 5.72 4.03
N LEU A 251 15.84 5.81 3.91
CA LEU A 251 16.57 7.05 4.24
C LEU A 251 16.13 8.21 3.33
N PRO A 252 16.18 8.08 1.99
CA PRO A 252 15.68 9.14 1.13
C PRO A 252 14.18 9.37 1.29
N PHE A 253 13.36 8.31 1.50
CA PHE A 253 11.95 8.47 1.75
C PHE A 253 11.66 9.37 2.95
N ASN A 254 12.27 9.09 4.10
CA ASN A 254 12.08 9.89 5.32
C ASN A 254 12.60 11.32 5.18
N SER A 255 13.58 11.56 4.31
CA SER A 255 14.09 12.91 4.02
C SER A 255 13.13 13.71 3.13
N LEU A 256 12.48 13.04 2.18
CA LEU A 256 11.53 13.64 1.23
C LEU A 256 10.11 13.77 1.80
N ALA A 257 9.75 12.93 2.76
CA ALA A 257 8.44 12.88 3.39
C ALA A 257 8.56 12.88 4.93
N PRO A 258 9.06 13.97 5.54
CA PRO A 258 9.32 14.00 6.98
C PRO A 258 8.05 14.05 7.83
N GLU A 259 6.94 14.49 7.27
CA GLU A 259 5.70 14.71 8.05
C GLU A 259 4.87 13.43 8.19
N PHE A 260 4.74 12.65 7.13
CA PHE A 260 3.99 11.40 7.14
C PHE A 260 4.38 10.50 5.97
N GLY A 261 4.28 9.22 6.21
CA GLY A 261 4.43 8.18 5.20
C GLY A 261 3.37 7.08 5.39
N VAL A 262 3.10 6.35 4.33
CA VAL A 262 2.22 5.19 4.35
C VAL A 262 2.95 4.00 3.75
N LYS A 263 2.88 2.85 4.42
CA LYS A 263 3.34 1.58 3.85
C LYS A 263 2.18 0.84 3.23
N LEU A 264 2.36 0.41 1.99
CA LEU A 264 1.41 -0.43 1.25
C LEU A 264 2.00 -1.81 1.02
N LYS A 265 1.21 -2.85 1.20
CA LYS A 265 1.51 -4.22 0.72
C LYS A 265 0.86 -4.43 -0.63
N ALA A 266 1.66 -4.33 -1.71
CA ALA A 266 1.22 -4.56 -3.08
C ALA A 266 1.41 -6.04 -3.50
N GLY A 267 0.68 -6.48 -4.54
CA GLY A 267 0.75 -7.86 -5.04
C GLY A 267 -0.17 -8.85 -4.32
N ILE A 268 -0.96 -8.37 -3.37
CA ILE A 268 -2.01 -9.15 -2.70
C ILE A 268 -3.40 -8.66 -3.14
N THR A 269 -4.38 -9.55 -3.02
CA THR A 269 -5.78 -9.22 -3.42
C THR A 269 -6.36 -8.11 -2.57
N ALA A 270 -6.10 -8.15 -1.26
CA ALA A 270 -6.57 -7.14 -0.32
C ALA A 270 -5.78 -5.83 -0.45
N ILE A 271 -6.46 -4.71 -0.20
CA ILE A 271 -5.78 -3.44 0.04
C ILE A 271 -5.36 -3.43 1.51
N CYS A 272 -4.06 -3.34 1.74
CA CYS A 272 -3.49 -3.38 3.08
C CYS A 272 -2.45 -2.26 3.23
N THR A 273 -2.81 -1.25 4.01
CA THR A 273 -1.94 -0.12 4.35
C THR A 273 -1.57 -0.15 5.83
N THR A 274 -0.50 0.52 6.20
CA THR A 274 -0.09 0.74 7.59
C THR A 274 0.63 2.08 7.71
N THR A 275 0.72 2.61 8.92
CA THR A 275 1.56 3.77 9.22
C THR A 275 3.02 3.48 8.92
N ASP A 276 3.81 4.50 8.69
CA ASP A 276 5.26 4.41 8.47
C ASP A 276 6.02 4.14 9.77
N HIS A 277 5.47 4.57 10.92
CA HIS A 277 6.06 4.39 12.25
C HIS A 277 5.62 3.08 12.93
N GLY A 278 6.41 2.63 13.89
CA GLY A 278 6.10 1.52 14.78
C GLY A 278 5.23 1.94 15.98
N PRO A 279 5.17 1.10 17.04
CA PRO A 279 4.33 1.34 18.21
C PRO A 279 4.78 2.53 19.09
N SER A 280 5.93 3.15 18.82
CA SER A 280 6.45 4.38 19.47
C SER A 280 6.29 4.34 20.98
N PHE A 281 6.89 3.32 21.60
CA PHE A 281 6.78 3.06 23.03
C PHE A 281 7.25 4.21 23.92
N GLU A 282 8.20 5.01 23.41
CA GLU A 282 8.78 6.17 24.10
C GLU A 282 7.78 7.28 24.40
N ILE A 283 6.72 7.42 23.60
CA ILE A 283 5.67 8.43 23.77
C ILE A 283 4.32 7.83 24.19
N ALA A 284 4.24 6.50 24.31
CA ALA A 284 3.00 5.82 24.68
C ALA A 284 2.49 6.28 26.05
N GLY A 285 1.21 6.61 26.15
CA GLY A 285 0.58 7.08 27.38
C GLY A 285 0.78 8.57 27.70
N GLN A 286 1.52 9.30 26.87
CA GLN A 286 1.75 10.75 27.09
C GLN A 286 0.67 11.65 26.47
N GLY A 287 -0.17 11.11 25.60
CA GLY A 287 -1.23 11.88 24.95
C GLY A 287 -0.76 12.86 23.88
N ILE A 288 0.41 12.61 23.28
CA ILE A 288 1.04 13.47 22.28
C ILE A 288 1.20 12.80 20.90
N ALA A 289 0.70 11.57 20.74
CA ALA A 289 0.82 10.86 19.47
C ALA A 289 -0.03 11.55 18.37
N ASP A 290 0.60 11.76 17.22
CA ASP A 290 -0.07 12.32 16.03
C ASP A 290 -0.79 11.24 15.24
N ALA A 291 -2.05 11.48 14.91
CA ALA A 291 -2.86 10.57 14.12
C ALA A 291 -2.77 10.81 12.60
N THR A 292 -1.95 11.74 12.14
CA THR A 292 -1.86 12.14 10.72
C THR A 292 -1.45 10.97 9.84
N SER A 293 -0.41 10.22 10.20
CA SER A 293 0.04 9.04 9.43
C SER A 293 -1.06 7.97 9.33
N LEU A 294 -1.84 7.74 10.39
CA LEU A 294 -2.96 6.81 10.34
C LEU A 294 -4.10 7.32 9.45
N ARG A 295 -4.44 8.62 9.52
CA ARG A 295 -5.44 9.23 8.62
C ARG A 295 -5.01 9.06 7.17
N GLN A 296 -3.75 9.33 6.85
CA GLN A 296 -3.20 9.15 5.51
C GLN A 296 -3.26 7.67 5.05
N ALA A 297 -2.96 6.72 5.94
CA ALA A 297 -3.10 5.30 5.64
C ALA A 297 -4.56 4.92 5.32
N ILE A 298 -5.53 5.50 6.03
CA ILE A 298 -6.97 5.30 5.75
C ILE A 298 -7.36 5.96 4.43
N TYR A 299 -6.95 7.21 4.15
CA TYR A 299 -7.24 7.91 2.90
C TYR A 299 -6.69 7.13 1.71
N THR A 300 -5.41 6.75 1.78
CA THR A 300 -4.75 5.93 0.76
C THR A 300 -5.52 4.63 0.49
N ALA A 301 -5.91 3.90 1.54
CA ALA A 301 -6.65 2.64 1.38
C ALA A 301 -8.01 2.85 0.70
N VAL A 302 -8.75 3.90 1.10
CA VAL A 302 -10.07 4.23 0.53
C VAL A 302 -9.95 4.65 -0.94
N ASP A 303 -8.95 5.48 -1.28
CA ASP A 303 -8.74 5.93 -2.66
C ASP A 303 -8.29 4.77 -3.54
N MET A 304 -7.41 3.89 -3.06
CA MET A 304 -7.04 2.67 -3.78
C MET A 304 -8.23 1.76 -4.04
N PHE A 305 -9.16 1.63 -3.10
CA PHE A 305 -10.37 0.86 -3.31
C PHE A 305 -11.23 1.44 -4.45
N ARG A 306 -11.38 2.76 -4.48
CA ARG A 306 -12.07 3.47 -5.57
C ARG A 306 -11.34 3.28 -6.90
N HIS A 307 -10.02 3.48 -6.89
CA HIS A 307 -9.19 3.33 -8.09
C HIS A 307 -9.23 1.92 -8.66
N ARG A 308 -9.14 0.87 -7.80
CA ARG A 308 -9.28 -0.52 -8.25
C ARG A 308 -10.63 -0.79 -8.87
N LYS A 309 -11.69 -0.30 -8.25
CA LYS A 309 -13.04 -0.44 -8.79
C LYS A 309 -13.15 0.20 -10.17
N ASP A 310 -12.70 1.45 -10.30
CA ASP A 310 -12.74 2.20 -11.56
C ASP A 310 -11.84 1.59 -12.65
N TYR A 311 -10.75 0.91 -12.25
CA TYR A 311 -9.87 0.21 -13.18
C TYR A 311 -10.43 -1.14 -13.61
N ASP A 312 -10.96 -1.92 -12.69
CA ASP A 312 -11.41 -3.30 -12.92
C ASP A 312 -12.78 -3.37 -13.60
N GLU A 313 -13.70 -2.45 -13.28
CA GLU A 313 -15.09 -2.47 -13.79
C GLU A 313 -15.17 -2.43 -15.33
N PRO A 314 -14.44 -1.53 -16.04
CA PRO A 314 -14.42 -1.54 -17.51
C PRO A 314 -13.77 -2.79 -18.12
N LEU A 315 -12.84 -3.43 -17.39
CA LEU A 315 -12.13 -4.63 -17.85
C LEU A 315 -12.93 -5.91 -17.64
N ALA A 316 -13.92 -5.90 -16.74
CA ALA A 316 -14.76 -7.07 -16.46
C ALA A 316 -15.62 -7.47 -17.66
N ASN A 317 -16.02 -6.51 -18.50
CA ASN A 317 -16.78 -6.77 -19.72
C ASN A 317 -16.28 -5.84 -20.85
N PRO A 318 -15.06 -6.09 -21.37
CA PRO A 318 -14.51 -5.26 -22.41
C PRO A 318 -15.34 -5.37 -23.70
N LEU A 319 -15.55 -4.24 -24.37
CA LEU A 319 -16.13 -4.24 -25.69
C LEU A 319 -15.30 -5.14 -26.61
N PRO A 320 -15.94 -5.98 -27.45
CA PRO A 320 -15.21 -6.79 -28.43
C PRO A 320 -14.37 -5.86 -29.30
N LYS A 321 -13.07 -6.15 -29.43
CA LYS A 321 -12.23 -5.44 -30.36
C LYS A 321 -12.82 -5.70 -31.74
N LEU A 322 -13.39 -4.67 -32.34
CA LEU A 322 -13.66 -4.68 -33.76
C LEU A 322 -12.30 -4.67 -34.45
N TYR A 323 -11.78 -5.86 -34.75
CA TYR A 323 -10.71 -5.98 -35.72
C TYR A 323 -11.29 -5.53 -37.03
N HIS A 324 -10.95 -4.30 -37.46
CA HIS A 324 -10.94 -4.04 -38.86
C HIS A 324 -9.82 -4.95 -39.38
N GLU A 325 -10.20 -6.00 -40.13
CA GLU A 325 -9.25 -6.71 -40.95
C GLU A 325 -8.39 -5.65 -41.63
N LYS A 326 -7.07 -5.75 -41.51
CA LYS A 326 -6.19 -4.91 -42.32
C LYS A 326 -6.66 -5.13 -43.74
N ARG A 327 -7.32 -4.12 -44.33
CA ARG A 327 -7.60 -4.16 -45.75
C ARG A 327 -6.27 -4.39 -46.42
N GLU A 328 -6.11 -5.51 -47.10
CA GLU A 328 -4.97 -5.73 -47.94
C GLU A 328 -4.85 -4.55 -48.89
N ASP A 329 -3.63 -4.13 -49.21
CA ASP A 329 -3.38 -2.94 -50.08
C ASP A 329 -4.07 -3.05 -51.46
N GLY A 330 -4.63 -4.21 -51.82
CA GLY A 330 -5.48 -4.45 -52.98
C GLY A 330 -6.91 -3.94 -52.85
N ASP A 331 -7.43 -3.71 -51.65
CA ASP A 331 -8.80 -3.22 -51.39
C ASP A 331 -8.88 -1.71 -51.18
N LYS A 332 -7.87 -0.95 -51.59
CA LYS A 332 -8.01 0.51 -51.75
C LYS A 332 -9.11 0.70 -52.75
N ALA A 333 -10.31 1.05 -52.25
CA ALA A 333 -11.39 1.52 -53.07
C ALA A 333 -10.79 2.63 -53.96
N ARG A 334 -10.56 2.34 -55.25
CA ARG A 334 -10.24 3.34 -56.22
C ARG A 334 -11.46 4.24 -56.24
N PHE A 335 -11.36 5.40 -55.61
CA PHE A 335 -12.25 6.52 -55.95
C PHE A 335 -11.99 6.80 -57.42
N ALA A 336 -12.75 6.14 -58.27
CA ALA A 336 -12.81 6.49 -59.66
C ALA A 336 -13.43 7.89 -59.67
N MET A 337 -12.60 8.93 -59.78
CA MET A 337 -13.11 10.24 -60.18
C MET A 337 -13.89 10.02 -61.49
N PRO A 338 -15.16 10.46 -61.57
CA PRO A 338 -15.88 10.45 -62.82
C PRO A 338 -15.05 11.19 -63.87
N ARG A 339 -14.74 10.49 -64.98
CA ARG A 339 -14.03 11.16 -66.08
C ARG A 339 -14.91 12.30 -66.56
N ALA A 340 -14.29 13.47 -66.78
CA ALA A 340 -14.97 14.71 -67.21
C ALA A 340 -15.86 14.55 -68.47
N LYS A 341 -15.89 13.35 -69.10
CA LYS A 341 -16.77 13.02 -70.21
C LYS A 341 -18.17 12.54 -69.84
N ASP A 342 -18.44 12.27 -68.60
CA ASP A 342 -19.75 11.73 -68.13
C ASP A 342 -20.64 12.83 -67.53
N ILE A 343 -20.19 14.11 -67.55
CA ILE A 343 -20.89 15.26 -66.97
C ILE A 343 -21.77 16.01 -68.06
N PHE A 344 -21.64 15.59 -69.33
CA PHE A 344 -22.42 16.23 -70.46
C PHE A 344 -23.13 15.12 -71.23
N LYS A 345 -24.10 14.47 -70.65
CA LYS A 345 -25.20 13.81 -71.31
C LYS A 345 -26.49 14.05 -70.53
#